data_95cb2393f09165cd92b92000338578b2
#
_entry.id   95cb2393f09165cd92b92000338578b2
#
_cell.length_a   1.000
_cell.length_b   1.000
_cell.length_c   1.000
_cell.angle_alpha   90.00
_cell.angle_beta   90.00
_cell.angle_gamma   90.00
#
_symmetry.space_group_name_H-M   'P 1'
#
loop_
_entity.id
_entity.type
_entity.pdbx_description
1 polymer ?
#
loop_
_entity_poly.entity_id
_entity_poly.type
_entity_poly.pdbx_seq_one_letter_code
_entity_poly.pdbx_strand_id
1 'polypeptide(L)'
;MVPLMSRLVRRWGARAVGLVLTAIGLYVVFPTLLTVFGSWPRLRDIAVWWFIVVVALVVGSMASLWWLTRLALQQRTGPDGAWSTVSWGTAASAHLAGNAAGKVVPGGPATAGVVQARLLIQSGEPPSAVASAITAMGLLTTGILLMLPVLTIPALLIGPPPAKQLELGLVMSLAVAVVMVALSTAILVWTPFVAAVGRASGRVLHVVKHDATAESVSATLVRSRDRVVASFDERRTRAILAATGNRMFDFAALVAALAALGVHARASEVLMAYCVSQALALIPITPGGLGFVESGLTTLLVLVGVTPDQAVVGTLLYRLIAFWMPIPLGALAWAGWRINLHLRRPARPTREVGPED
;
A
#
# COMPACT_ATOMS: atom_id res chain seq x y z
N MET A 1 30.00 -4.55 35.04
CA MET A 1 30.09 -3.29 34.28
C MET A 1 29.74 -3.42 32.78
N VAL A 2 29.81 -4.60 32.20
CA VAL A 2 29.52 -4.84 30.74
C VAL A 2 28.04 -4.69 30.31
N PRO A 3 27.01 -5.04 31.13
CA PRO A 3 25.62 -5.01 30.64
C PRO A 3 24.97 -3.61 30.55
N LEU A 4 25.54 -2.61 31.25
CA LEU A 4 25.02 -1.23 31.18
C LEU A 4 25.48 -0.50 29.89
N MET A 5 26.72 -0.72 29.48
CA MET A 5 27.31 -0.09 28.28
C MET A 5 26.62 -0.61 27.00
N SER A 6 26.29 -1.89 26.93
CA SER A 6 25.59 -2.46 25.78
C SER A 6 24.16 -1.94 25.64
N ARG A 7 23.47 -1.66 26.76
CA ARG A 7 22.12 -1.03 26.74
C ARG A 7 22.16 0.44 26.34
N LEU A 8 23.20 1.18 26.76
CA LEU A 8 23.42 2.57 26.36
C LEU A 8 23.76 2.66 24.87
N VAL A 9 24.71 1.88 24.37
CA VAL A 9 25.08 1.83 22.95
C VAL A 9 23.89 1.45 22.08
N ARG A 10 23.05 0.49 22.50
CA ARG A 10 21.84 0.09 21.76
C ARG A 10 20.75 1.18 21.77
N ARG A 11 20.61 1.95 22.87
CA ARG A 11 19.67 3.06 22.94
C ARG A 11 20.13 4.27 22.13
N TRP A 12 21.40 4.61 22.17
CA TRP A 12 21.97 5.71 21.39
C TRP A 12 22.08 5.34 19.90
N GLY A 13 22.44 4.11 19.58
CA GLY A 13 22.44 3.58 18.23
C GLY A 13 21.04 3.63 17.60
N ALA A 14 20.00 3.21 18.33
CA ALA A 14 18.61 3.29 17.83
C ALA A 14 18.15 4.75 17.63
N ARG A 15 18.57 5.69 18.50
CA ARG A 15 18.28 7.13 18.33
C ARG A 15 19.05 7.73 17.15
N ALA A 16 20.33 7.39 17.01
CA ALA A 16 21.15 7.84 15.88
C ALA A 16 20.61 7.33 14.55
N VAL A 17 20.24 6.05 14.48
CA VAL A 17 19.57 5.48 13.30
C VAL A 17 18.23 6.20 13.04
N GLY A 18 17.43 6.46 14.08
CA GLY A 18 16.19 7.21 13.95
C GLY A 18 16.41 8.63 13.41
N LEU A 19 17.41 9.34 13.90
CA LEU A 19 17.77 10.68 13.44
C LEU A 19 18.29 10.68 11.99
N VAL A 20 19.15 9.71 11.64
CA VAL A 20 19.63 9.56 10.26
C VAL A 20 18.48 9.23 9.30
N LEU A 21 17.57 8.34 9.68
CA LEU A 21 16.39 8.02 8.88
C LEU A 21 15.44 9.22 8.75
N THR A 22 15.28 10.01 9.81
CA THR A 22 14.49 11.26 9.77
C THR A 22 15.18 12.29 8.88
N ALA A 23 16.49 12.44 8.97
CA ALA A 23 17.26 13.38 8.13
C ALA A 23 17.20 12.97 6.65
N ILE A 24 17.36 11.69 6.34
CA ILE A 24 17.20 11.15 4.97
C ILE A 24 15.76 11.37 4.50
N GLY A 25 14.76 11.07 5.34
CA GLY A 25 13.35 11.32 5.04
C GLY A 25 13.11 12.80 4.73
N LEU A 26 13.62 13.70 5.57
CA LEU A 26 13.50 15.16 5.36
C LEU A 26 14.21 15.60 4.08
N TYR A 27 15.43 15.11 3.84
CA TYR A 27 16.21 15.41 2.63
C TYR A 27 15.49 14.98 1.35
N VAL A 28 14.84 13.82 1.35
CA VAL A 28 14.08 13.31 0.20
C VAL A 28 12.73 14.03 0.06
N VAL A 29 12.10 14.37 1.19
CA VAL A 29 10.78 15.04 1.23
C VAL A 29 10.89 16.52 0.87
N PHE A 30 11.97 17.20 1.27
CA PHE A 30 12.13 18.64 1.11
C PHE A 30 12.08 19.12 -0.36
N PRO A 31 12.78 18.48 -1.34
CA PRO A 31 12.64 18.84 -2.75
C PRO A 31 11.22 18.65 -3.28
N THR A 32 10.53 17.58 -2.85
CA THR A 32 9.13 17.32 -3.23
C THR A 32 8.20 18.40 -2.69
N LEU A 33 8.40 18.85 -1.42
CA LEU A 33 7.65 19.95 -0.86
C LEU A 33 7.94 21.26 -1.61
N LEU A 34 9.19 21.56 -1.95
CA LEU A 34 9.54 22.75 -2.73
C LEU A 34 8.87 22.75 -4.10
N THR A 35 8.78 21.58 -4.77
CA THR A 35 8.10 21.44 -6.06
C THR A 35 6.58 21.66 -5.91
N VAL A 36 5.98 21.14 -4.85
CA VAL A 36 4.56 21.37 -4.51
C VAL A 36 4.31 22.85 -4.24
N PHE A 37 5.15 23.49 -3.42
CA PHE A 37 5.04 24.94 -3.13
C PHE A 37 5.31 25.80 -4.37
N GLY A 38 6.28 25.44 -5.21
CA GLY A 38 6.53 26.11 -6.49
C GLY A 38 5.38 26.01 -7.49
N SER A 39 4.60 24.93 -7.40
CA SER A 39 3.40 24.70 -8.23
C SER A 39 2.12 25.29 -7.65
N TRP A 40 2.19 25.88 -6.43
CA TRP A 40 1.05 26.45 -5.70
C TRP A 40 0.23 27.48 -6.48
N PRO A 41 0.82 28.41 -7.27
CA PRO A 41 0.06 29.32 -8.09
C PRO A 41 -0.87 28.63 -9.08
N ARG A 42 -0.41 27.52 -9.70
CA ARG A 42 -1.19 26.73 -10.66
C ARG A 42 -2.28 25.89 -9.99
N LEU A 43 -2.09 25.47 -8.73
CA LEU A 43 -3.09 24.77 -7.94
C LEU A 43 -4.24 25.68 -7.49
N ARG A 44 -4.01 27.00 -7.40
CA ARG A 44 -5.04 27.98 -7.03
C ARG A 44 -6.14 28.13 -8.10
N ASP A 45 -5.80 27.90 -9.36
CA ASP A 45 -6.73 28.04 -10.47
C ASP A 45 -7.63 26.80 -10.63
N ILE A 46 -7.33 25.73 -9.88
CA ILE A 46 -8.15 24.51 -9.86
C ILE A 46 -9.40 24.74 -9.02
N ALA A 47 -10.56 24.50 -9.59
CA ALA A 47 -11.82 24.61 -8.90
C ALA A 47 -11.86 23.67 -7.68
N VAL A 48 -12.19 24.19 -6.49
CA VAL A 48 -12.15 23.49 -5.19
C VAL A 48 -12.92 22.16 -5.20
N TRP A 49 -13.98 22.04 -5.98
CA TRP A 49 -14.76 20.81 -6.08
C TRP A 49 -13.94 19.61 -6.61
N TRP A 50 -12.91 19.85 -7.46
CA TRP A 50 -12.01 18.79 -7.90
C TRP A 50 -11.20 18.17 -6.77
N PHE A 51 -10.76 18.97 -5.79
CA PHE A 51 -10.12 18.46 -4.58
C PHE A 51 -11.08 17.53 -3.82
N ILE A 52 -12.35 17.91 -3.70
CA ILE A 52 -13.37 17.08 -3.04
C ILE A 52 -13.53 15.76 -3.78
N VAL A 53 -13.60 15.77 -5.11
CA VAL A 53 -13.71 14.55 -5.93
C VAL A 53 -12.49 13.65 -5.72
N VAL A 54 -11.27 14.18 -5.81
CA VAL A 54 -10.04 13.38 -5.63
C VAL A 54 -9.98 12.82 -4.20
N VAL A 55 -10.32 13.60 -3.18
CA VAL A 55 -10.40 13.12 -1.79
C VAL A 55 -11.43 12.02 -1.64
N ALA A 56 -12.62 12.18 -2.20
CA ALA A 56 -13.68 11.17 -2.13
C ALA A 56 -13.25 9.84 -2.79
N LEU A 57 -12.58 9.91 -3.94
CA LEU A 57 -12.05 8.75 -4.64
C LEU A 57 -10.93 8.07 -3.83
N VAL A 58 -10.01 8.82 -3.24
CA VAL A 58 -8.96 8.26 -2.36
C VAL A 58 -9.56 7.63 -1.11
N VAL A 59 -10.57 8.24 -0.50
CA VAL A 59 -11.32 7.66 0.63
C VAL A 59 -12.04 6.38 0.19
N GLY A 60 -12.65 6.35 -0.99
CA GLY A 60 -13.25 5.15 -1.59
C GLY A 60 -12.24 4.02 -1.78
N SER A 61 -11.03 4.35 -2.26
CA SER A 61 -9.91 3.42 -2.36
C SER A 61 -9.55 2.81 -1.00
N MET A 62 -9.40 3.64 0.04
CA MET A 62 -9.11 3.17 1.39
C MET A 62 -10.26 2.35 1.99
N ALA A 63 -11.49 2.80 1.82
CA ALA A 63 -12.68 2.08 2.30
C ALA A 63 -12.79 0.67 1.69
N SER A 64 -12.38 0.52 0.43
CA SER A 64 -12.29 -0.78 -0.23
C SER A 64 -11.29 -1.71 0.47
N LEU A 65 -10.14 -1.20 0.93
CA LEU A 65 -9.17 -1.97 1.72
C LEU A 65 -9.67 -2.28 3.14
N TRP A 66 -10.43 -1.37 3.76
CA TRP A 66 -11.06 -1.65 5.06
C TRP A 66 -12.11 -2.75 4.92
N TRP A 67 -12.90 -2.71 3.86
CA TRP A 67 -13.84 -3.79 3.54
C TRP A 67 -13.10 -5.11 3.30
N LEU A 68 -12.03 -5.10 2.50
CA LEU A 68 -11.19 -6.28 2.26
C LEU A 68 -10.59 -6.83 3.57
N THR A 69 -10.11 -5.97 4.48
CA THR A 69 -9.62 -6.37 5.81
C THR A 69 -10.71 -7.11 6.60
N ARG A 70 -11.93 -6.58 6.60
CA ARG A 70 -13.07 -7.20 7.29
C ARG A 70 -13.44 -8.55 6.68
N LEU A 71 -13.44 -8.66 5.34
CA LEU A 71 -13.69 -9.94 4.65
C LEU A 71 -12.62 -10.99 4.97
N ALA A 72 -11.36 -10.58 5.01
CA ALA A 72 -10.22 -11.47 5.26
C ALA A 72 -10.17 -11.99 6.72
N LEU A 73 -10.66 -11.19 7.68
CA LEU A 73 -10.71 -11.54 9.11
C LEU A 73 -12.07 -12.07 9.55
N GLN A 74 -13.02 -12.23 8.66
CA GLN A 74 -14.33 -12.78 8.99
C GLN A 74 -14.24 -14.27 9.35
N GLN A 75 -14.67 -14.63 10.55
CA GLN A 75 -14.66 -16.00 11.06
C GLN A 75 -16.07 -16.46 11.41
N ARG A 76 -16.33 -17.76 11.27
CA ARG A 76 -17.53 -18.40 11.85
C ARG A 76 -17.28 -18.63 13.32
N THR A 77 -18.08 -18.01 14.18
CA THR A 77 -17.95 -18.09 15.63
C THR A 77 -19.24 -18.64 16.23
N GLY A 78 -19.12 -19.63 17.13
CA GLY A 78 -20.24 -20.21 17.87
C GLY A 78 -20.93 -21.37 17.15
N PRO A 79 -21.78 -22.12 17.90
CA PRO A 79 -22.53 -23.28 17.40
C PRO A 79 -23.55 -22.90 16.31
N ASP A 80 -24.02 -21.65 16.31
CA ASP A 80 -25.01 -21.14 15.36
C ASP A 80 -24.40 -20.65 14.04
N GLY A 81 -23.09 -20.79 13.85
CA GLY A 81 -22.40 -20.37 12.63
C GLY A 81 -22.43 -18.87 12.37
N ALA A 82 -22.68 -18.06 13.39
CA ALA A 82 -22.71 -16.59 13.26
C ALA A 82 -21.34 -16.05 12.81
N TRP A 83 -21.37 -15.04 11.93
CA TRP A 83 -20.17 -14.40 11.43
C TRP A 83 -19.67 -13.32 12.39
N SER A 84 -18.50 -13.49 12.98
CA SER A 84 -17.76 -12.44 13.67
C SER A 84 -16.90 -11.67 12.69
N THR A 85 -16.90 -10.36 12.77
CA THR A 85 -16.04 -9.49 11.93
C THR A 85 -15.45 -8.37 12.74
N VAL A 86 -14.26 -7.93 12.33
CA VAL A 86 -13.62 -6.72 12.85
C VAL A 86 -14.51 -5.51 12.59
N SER A 87 -14.61 -4.56 13.54
CA SER A 87 -15.34 -3.32 13.34
C SER A 87 -14.71 -2.47 12.22
N TRP A 88 -15.54 -1.65 11.55
CA TRP A 88 -15.04 -0.70 10.54
C TRP A 88 -13.97 0.24 11.11
N GLY A 89 -14.16 0.75 12.33
CA GLY A 89 -13.22 1.64 13.00
C GLY A 89 -11.87 0.96 13.26
N THR A 90 -11.88 -0.31 13.70
CA THR A 90 -10.65 -1.09 13.91
C THR A 90 -9.92 -1.35 12.59
N ALA A 91 -10.63 -1.76 11.53
CA ALA A 91 -10.06 -2.00 10.23
C ALA A 91 -9.46 -0.71 9.63
N ALA A 92 -10.19 0.40 9.73
CA ALA A 92 -9.74 1.71 9.26
C ALA A 92 -8.51 2.20 10.02
N SER A 93 -8.54 2.17 11.36
CA SER A 93 -7.43 2.64 12.20
C SER A 93 -6.18 1.80 11.99
N ALA A 94 -6.30 0.48 11.92
CA ALA A 94 -5.18 -0.41 11.68
C ALA A 94 -4.56 -0.18 10.29
N HIS A 95 -5.41 -0.03 9.25
CA HIS A 95 -4.96 0.25 7.89
C HIS A 95 -4.29 1.63 7.77
N LEU A 96 -4.92 2.70 8.29
CA LEU A 96 -4.39 4.06 8.23
C LEU A 96 -3.04 4.17 8.95
N ALA A 97 -2.93 3.61 10.16
CA ALA A 97 -1.68 3.60 10.91
C ALA A 97 -0.58 2.80 10.19
N GLY A 98 -0.92 1.64 9.63
CA GLY A 98 -0.02 0.83 8.81
C GLY A 98 0.45 1.57 7.57
N ASN A 99 -0.47 2.19 6.82
CA ASN A 99 -0.19 2.97 5.61
C ASN A 99 0.75 4.16 5.92
N ALA A 100 0.46 4.93 6.97
CA ALA A 100 1.33 6.02 7.41
C ALA A 100 2.74 5.54 7.76
N ALA A 101 2.84 4.44 8.53
CA ALA A 101 4.12 3.86 8.89
C ALA A 101 4.91 3.39 7.66
N GLY A 102 4.27 2.74 6.69
CA GLY A 102 4.90 2.28 5.45
C GLY A 102 5.39 3.41 4.54
N LYS A 103 4.80 4.61 4.65
CA LYS A 103 5.22 5.79 3.89
C LYS A 103 6.39 6.54 4.52
N VAL A 104 6.48 6.51 5.85
CA VAL A 104 7.49 7.27 6.62
C VAL A 104 8.70 6.41 6.97
N VAL A 105 8.48 5.15 7.32
CA VAL A 105 9.53 4.24 7.79
C VAL A 105 10.07 3.41 6.62
N PRO A 106 11.40 3.19 6.53
CA PRO A 106 11.97 2.29 5.54
C PRO A 106 11.36 0.89 5.62
N GLY A 107 11.18 0.24 4.46
CA GLY A 107 10.54 -1.07 4.34
C GLY A 107 9.16 -1.04 3.69
N GLY A 108 8.60 0.15 3.43
CA GLY A 108 7.39 0.33 2.61
C GLY A 108 6.22 -0.57 3.00
N PRO A 109 5.69 -1.38 2.05
CA PRO A 109 4.54 -2.27 2.30
C PRO A 109 4.76 -3.28 3.43
N ALA A 110 6.00 -3.74 3.66
CA ALA A 110 6.30 -4.67 4.74
C ALA A 110 6.12 -4.00 6.13
N THR A 111 6.61 -2.77 6.28
CA THR A 111 6.40 -1.98 7.52
C THR A 111 4.93 -1.70 7.73
N ALA A 112 4.19 -1.33 6.68
CA ALA A 112 2.75 -1.13 6.73
C ALA A 112 2.02 -2.37 7.25
N GLY A 113 2.34 -3.55 6.69
CA GLY A 113 1.76 -4.82 7.11
C GLY A 113 2.04 -5.18 8.57
N VAL A 114 3.28 -4.97 9.04
CA VAL A 114 3.66 -5.25 10.45
C VAL A 114 2.88 -4.36 11.42
N VAL A 115 2.77 -3.05 11.14
CA VAL A 115 2.04 -2.12 12.00
C VAL A 115 0.54 -2.45 11.99
N GLN A 116 -0.04 -2.70 10.83
CA GLN A 116 -1.44 -3.11 10.68
C GLN A 116 -1.70 -4.41 11.45
N ALA A 117 -0.82 -5.43 11.30
CA ALA A 117 -0.93 -6.69 12.04
C ALA A 117 -0.94 -6.46 13.55
N ARG A 118 0.00 -5.65 14.05
CA ARG A 118 0.10 -5.38 15.48
C ARG A 118 -1.17 -4.77 16.06
N LEU A 119 -1.79 -3.81 15.35
CA LEU A 119 -3.01 -3.19 15.82
C LEU A 119 -4.19 -4.17 15.80
N LEU A 120 -4.31 -5.00 14.76
CA LEU A 120 -5.36 -6.03 14.66
C LEU A 120 -5.21 -7.09 15.76
N ILE A 121 -3.99 -7.56 16.05
CA ILE A 121 -3.72 -8.51 17.15
C ILE A 121 -4.07 -7.87 18.51
N GLN A 122 -3.71 -6.60 18.71
CA GLN A 122 -4.06 -5.87 19.94
C GLN A 122 -5.56 -5.62 20.10
N SER A 123 -6.34 -5.68 19.00
CA SER A 123 -7.81 -5.62 19.05
C SER A 123 -8.49 -6.96 19.37
N GLY A 124 -7.71 -8.01 19.55
CA GLY A 124 -8.20 -9.33 19.94
C GLY A 124 -8.22 -10.36 18.81
N GLU A 125 -7.76 -10.01 17.62
CA GLU A 125 -7.70 -10.96 16.51
C GLU A 125 -6.55 -11.96 16.69
N PRO A 126 -6.76 -13.26 16.38
CA PRO A 126 -5.70 -14.28 16.49
C PRO A 126 -4.51 -13.96 15.57
N PRO A 127 -3.26 -14.04 16.06
CA PRO A 127 -2.06 -13.72 15.26
C PRO A 127 -1.96 -14.48 13.96
N SER A 128 -2.35 -15.76 13.94
CA SER A 128 -2.34 -16.60 12.74
C SER A 128 -3.36 -16.16 11.69
N ALA A 129 -4.55 -15.75 12.12
CA ALA A 129 -5.60 -15.22 11.24
C ALA A 129 -5.16 -13.87 10.64
N VAL A 130 -4.60 -12.98 11.45
CA VAL A 130 -4.09 -11.68 11.01
C VAL A 130 -2.95 -11.84 10.00
N ALA A 131 -1.98 -12.71 10.28
CA ALA A 131 -0.88 -12.96 9.35
C ALA A 131 -1.39 -13.50 8.00
N SER A 132 -2.33 -14.45 8.03
CA SER A 132 -2.95 -15.00 6.82
C SER A 132 -3.75 -13.94 6.07
N ALA A 133 -4.54 -13.12 6.76
CA ALA A 133 -5.35 -12.05 6.17
C ALA A 133 -4.49 -10.99 5.46
N ILE A 134 -3.44 -10.49 6.13
CA ILE A 134 -2.56 -9.46 5.54
C ILE A 134 -1.82 -10.01 4.32
N THR A 135 -1.32 -11.24 4.39
CA THR A 135 -0.67 -11.89 3.25
C THR A 135 -1.66 -12.05 2.09
N ALA A 136 -2.88 -12.53 2.38
CA ALA A 136 -3.94 -12.71 1.39
C ALA A 136 -4.30 -11.39 0.70
N MET A 137 -4.50 -10.33 1.49
CA MET A 137 -4.79 -8.98 0.97
C MET A 137 -3.66 -8.45 0.09
N GLY A 138 -2.41 -8.60 0.52
CA GLY A 138 -1.24 -8.19 -0.23
C GLY A 138 -1.13 -8.91 -1.58
N LEU A 139 -1.31 -10.23 -1.60
CA LEU A 139 -1.29 -11.02 -2.83
C LEU A 139 -2.44 -10.65 -3.76
N LEU A 140 -3.66 -10.50 -3.23
CA LEU A 140 -4.83 -10.16 -4.02
C LEU A 140 -4.72 -8.76 -4.63
N THR A 141 -4.35 -7.75 -3.83
CA THR A 141 -4.21 -6.36 -4.32
C THR A 141 -3.07 -6.20 -5.32
N THR A 142 -1.96 -6.93 -5.12
CA THR A 142 -0.84 -6.95 -6.08
C THR A 142 -1.24 -7.71 -7.35
N GLY A 143 -1.91 -8.86 -7.24
CA GLY A 143 -2.40 -9.61 -8.38
C GLY A 143 -3.38 -8.79 -9.24
N ILE A 144 -4.32 -8.09 -8.62
CA ILE A 144 -5.23 -7.17 -9.33
C ILE A 144 -4.44 -6.05 -10.03
N LEU A 145 -3.48 -5.42 -9.34
CA LEU A 145 -2.64 -4.38 -9.95
C LEU A 145 -1.96 -4.88 -11.23
N LEU A 146 -1.37 -6.05 -11.16
CA LEU A 146 -0.67 -6.65 -12.30
C LEU A 146 -1.61 -7.11 -13.43
N MET A 147 -2.89 -7.36 -13.14
CA MET A 147 -3.92 -7.70 -14.13
C MET A 147 -4.58 -6.48 -14.78
N LEU A 148 -4.52 -5.31 -14.15
CA LEU A 148 -5.15 -4.08 -14.68
C LEU A 148 -4.74 -3.72 -16.11
N PRO A 149 -3.47 -3.89 -16.55
CA PRO A 149 -3.08 -3.61 -17.92
C PRO A 149 -3.87 -4.38 -18.97
N VAL A 150 -4.46 -5.54 -18.61
CA VAL A 150 -5.33 -6.31 -19.51
C VAL A 150 -6.53 -5.47 -19.97
N LEU A 151 -7.02 -4.56 -19.12
CA LEU A 151 -8.15 -3.68 -19.45
C LEU A 151 -7.81 -2.66 -20.53
N THR A 152 -6.52 -2.42 -20.81
CA THR A 152 -6.09 -1.50 -21.87
C THR A 152 -6.10 -2.18 -23.24
N ILE A 153 -6.03 -3.51 -23.31
CA ILE A 153 -5.94 -4.26 -24.57
C ILE A 153 -7.14 -4.00 -25.49
N PRO A 154 -8.41 -4.07 -25.06
CA PRO A 154 -9.55 -3.78 -25.92
C PRO A 154 -9.52 -2.33 -26.45
N ALA A 155 -9.15 -1.38 -25.61
CA ALA A 155 -9.07 0.04 -26.00
C ALA A 155 -7.95 0.31 -27.03
N LEU A 156 -6.86 -0.48 -26.96
CA LEU A 156 -5.77 -0.41 -27.95
C LEU A 156 -6.13 -1.05 -29.27
N LEU A 157 -6.94 -2.13 -29.26
CA LEU A 157 -7.35 -2.85 -30.46
C LEU A 157 -8.48 -2.16 -31.23
N ILE A 158 -9.41 -1.51 -30.51
CA ILE A 158 -10.62 -0.90 -31.09
C ILE A 158 -10.45 0.62 -31.29
N GLY A 159 -9.49 1.23 -30.59
CA GLY A 159 -9.26 2.67 -30.63
C GLY A 159 -8.63 3.17 -31.95
N PRO A 160 -8.74 4.48 -32.25
CA PRO A 160 -8.06 5.04 -33.40
C PRO A 160 -6.54 4.87 -33.26
N PRO A 161 -5.80 4.69 -34.39
CA PRO A 161 -4.36 4.47 -34.31
C PRO A 161 -3.69 5.66 -33.62
N PRO A 162 -2.69 5.39 -32.76
CA PRO A 162 -1.96 6.44 -32.07
C PRO A 162 -1.18 7.31 -33.05
N ALA A 163 -0.93 8.57 -32.70
CA ALA A 163 -0.04 9.40 -33.48
C ALA A 163 1.35 8.76 -33.57
N LYS A 164 2.04 8.88 -34.73
CA LYS A 164 3.34 8.24 -34.98
C LYS A 164 4.38 8.48 -33.88
N GLN A 165 4.29 9.62 -33.17
CA GLN A 165 5.17 9.96 -32.04
C GLN A 165 4.88 9.13 -30.79
N LEU A 166 3.69 8.52 -30.70
CA LEU A 166 3.24 7.68 -29.56
C LEU A 166 3.43 6.18 -29.83
N GLU A 167 3.78 5.76 -31.05
CA GLU A 167 3.95 4.33 -31.38
C GLU A 167 4.97 3.64 -30.47
N LEU A 168 6.12 4.29 -30.22
CA LEU A 168 7.14 3.74 -29.33
C LEU A 168 6.63 3.63 -27.89
N GLY A 169 5.95 4.66 -27.39
CA GLY A 169 5.33 4.65 -26.06
C GLY A 169 4.28 3.55 -25.94
N LEU A 170 3.48 3.33 -26.98
CA LEU A 170 2.48 2.28 -27.04
C LEU A 170 3.12 0.87 -27.01
N VAL A 171 4.14 0.65 -27.86
CA VAL A 171 4.87 -0.63 -27.90
C VAL A 171 5.52 -0.92 -26.55
N MET A 172 6.17 0.08 -25.95
CA MET A 172 6.76 -0.04 -24.61
C MET A 172 5.69 -0.37 -23.55
N SER A 173 4.56 0.33 -23.57
CA SER A 173 3.45 0.11 -22.66
C SER A 173 2.85 -1.29 -22.83
N LEU A 174 2.67 -1.75 -24.06
CA LEU A 174 2.18 -3.09 -24.35
C LEU A 174 3.17 -4.17 -23.90
N ALA A 175 4.46 -3.97 -24.14
CA ALA A 175 5.51 -4.88 -23.67
C ALA A 175 5.50 -4.99 -22.13
N VAL A 176 5.40 -3.86 -21.43
CA VAL A 176 5.28 -3.84 -19.97
C VAL A 176 4.01 -4.53 -19.51
N ALA A 177 2.86 -4.30 -20.19
CA ALA A 177 1.61 -4.99 -19.89
C ALA A 177 1.75 -6.51 -20.01
N VAL A 178 2.33 -6.98 -21.11
CA VAL A 178 2.58 -8.43 -21.35
C VAL A 178 3.47 -9.01 -20.26
N VAL A 179 4.56 -8.33 -19.92
CA VAL A 179 5.46 -8.77 -18.83
C VAL A 179 4.72 -8.80 -17.48
N MET A 180 3.92 -7.79 -17.18
CA MET A 180 3.15 -7.74 -15.93
C MET A 180 2.10 -8.84 -15.85
N VAL A 181 1.37 -9.06 -16.94
CA VAL A 181 0.38 -10.16 -17.05
C VAL A 181 1.07 -11.53 -16.94
N ALA A 182 2.18 -11.73 -17.63
CA ALA A 182 2.96 -12.96 -17.55
C ALA A 182 3.47 -13.22 -16.12
N LEU A 183 4.00 -12.18 -15.47
CA LEU A 183 4.46 -12.25 -14.07
C LEU A 183 3.30 -12.59 -13.11
N SER A 184 2.13 -11.98 -13.30
CA SER A 184 0.95 -12.26 -12.49
C SER A 184 0.47 -13.69 -12.66
N THR A 185 0.38 -14.13 -13.92
CA THR A 185 -0.02 -15.51 -14.24
C THR A 185 0.97 -16.49 -13.64
N ALA A 186 2.28 -16.20 -13.73
CA ALA A 186 3.31 -17.00 -13.10
C ALA A 186 3.16 -17.09 -11.57
N ILE A 187 2.85 -15.97 -10.92
CA ILE A 187 2.61 -15.94 -9.46
C ILE A 187 1.34 -16.70 -9.07
N LEU A 188 0.27 -16.57 -9.83
CA LEU A 188 -1.03 -17.17 -9.50
C LEU A 188 -1.10 -18.67 -9.86
N VAL A 189 -0.52 -19.07 -10.98
CA VAL A 189 -0.68 -20.42 -11.56
C VAL A 189 0.56 -21.29 -11.35
N TRP A 190 1.76 -20.72 -11.43
CA TRP A 190 3.01 -21.47 -11.49
C TRP A 190 3.69 -21.61 -10.13
N THR A 191 3.36 -22.65 -9.38
CA THR A 191 3.91 -22.96 -8.05
C THR A 191 5.46 -22.95 -8.00
N PRO A 192 6.21 -23.51 -9.01
CA PRO A 192 7.66 -23.46 -9.02
C PRO A 192 8.23 -22.03 -9.05
N PHE A 193 7.56 -21.10 -9.73
CA PHE A 193 7.96 -19.69 -9.77
C PHE A 193 7.81 -19.02 -8.40
N VAL A 194 6.68 -19.21 -7.73
CA VAL A 194 6.46 -18.69 -6.36
C VAL A 194 7.48 -19.27 -5.39
N ALA A 195 7.78 -20.57 -5.51
CA ALA A 195 8.81 -21.22 -4.71
C ALA A 195 10.22 -20.67 -5.01
N ALA A 196 10.54 -20.36 -6.26
CA ALA A 196 11.81 -19.76 -6.65
C ALA A 196 11.97 -18.34 -6.09
N VAL A 197 10.93 -17.51 -6.20
CA VAL A 197 10.87 -16.16 -5.59
C VAL A 197 11.02 -16.25 -4.07
N GLY A 198 10.33 -17.22 -3.44
CA GLY A 198 10.44 -17.48 -2.00
C GLY A 198 11.86 -17.87 -1.58
N ARG A 199 12.52 -18.72 -2.35
CA ARG A 199 13.93 -19.09 -2.09
C ARG A 199 14.90 -17.91 -2.27
N ALA A 200 14.71 -17.11 -3.32
CA ALA A 200 15.51 -15.92 -3.54
C ALA A 200 15.34 -14.89 -2.40
N SER A 201 14.09 -14.62 -2.00
CA SER A 201 13.76 -13.74 -0.87
C SER A 201 14.33 -14.28 0.44
N GLY A 202 14.25 -15.59 0.66
CA GLY A 202 14.80 -16.25 1.85
C GLY A 202 16.33 -16.14 1.94
N ARG A 203 17.04 -16.20 0.81
CA ARG A 203 18.49 -15.98 0.79
C ARG A 203 18.88 -14.54 1.20
N VAL A 204 18.11 -13.56 0.73
CA VAL A 204 18.32 -12.15 1.10
C VAL A 204 17.97 -11.94 2.59
N LEU A 205 16.87 -12.52 3.08
CA LEU A 205 16.49 -12.43 4.49
C LEU A 205 17.48 -13.16 5.42
N HIS A 206 18.11 -14.25 4.98
CA HIS A 206 19.10 -14.99 5.75
C HIS A 206 20.33 -14.14 6.08
N VAL A 207 20.68 -13.17 5.23
CA VAL A 207 21.75 -12.21 5.49
C VAL A 207 21.40 -11.28 6.66
N VAL A 208 20.11 -11.04 6.91
CA VAL A 208 19.59 -10.12 7.95
C VAL A 208 19.09 -10.87 9.19
N LYS A 209 18.50 -12.07 9.00
CA LYS A 209 17.96 -12.94 10.04
C LYS A 209 18.46 -14.36 9.83
N HIS A 210 19.34 -14.83 10.68
CA HIS A 210 19.96 -16.15 10.61
C HIS A 210 18.98 -17.34 10.71
N ASP A 211 17.76 -17.12 11.23
CA ASP A 211 16.75 -18.17 11.44
C ASP A 211 15.81 -18.37 10.23
N ALA A 212 15.89 -17.54 9.18
CA ALA A 212 15.02 -17.64 8.01
C ALA A 212 15.70 -18.50 6.93
N THR A 213 15.33 -19.77 6.82
CA THR A 213 15.81 -20.63 5.73
C THR A 213 15.02 -20.34 4.44
N ALA A 214 15.71 -20.41 3.29
CA ALA A 214 15.11 -20.18 1.97
C ALA A 214 13.90 -21.10 1.71
N GLU A 215 13.93 -22.32 2.26
CA GLU A 215 12.85 -23.30 2.14
C GLU A 215 11.63 -22.94 3.01
N SER A 216 11.84 -22.42 4.23
CA SER A 216 10.75 -22.02 5.12
C SER A 216 9.97 -20.82 4.55
N VAL A 217 10.66 -19.86 3.95
CA VAL A 217 10.05 -18.70 3.28
C VAL A 217 9.30 -19.15 2.01
N SER A 218 9.89 -20.03 1.21
CA SER A 218 9.27 -20.60 0.02
C SER A 218 7.98 -21.35 0.37
N ALA A 219 8.05 -22.30 1.31
CA ALA A 219 6.90 -23.07 1.76
C ALA A 219 5.80 -22.18 2.39
N THR A 220 6.19 -21.08 3.05
CA THR A 220 5.24 -20.13 3.62
C THR A 220 4.51 -19.35 2.53
N LEU A 221 5.21 -18.89 1.48
CA LEU A 221 4.59 -18.18 0.35
C LEU A 221 3.62 -19.08 -0.43
N VAL A 222 4.03 -20.31 -0.74
CA VAL A 222 3.15 -21.27 -1.43
C VAL A 222 1.91 -21.58 -0.59
N ARG A 223 2.09 -21.91 0.68
CA ARG A 223 0.96 -22.14 1.60
C ARG A 223 0.07 -20.93 1.79
N SER A 224 0.65 -19.72 1.75
CA SER A 224 -0.13 -18.49 1.84
C SER A 224 -0.97 -18.26 0.60
N ARG A 225 -0.41 -18.51 -0.59
CA ARG A 225 -1.16 -18.47 -1.86
C ARG A 225 -2.34 -19.45 -1.82
N ASP A 226 -2.09 -20.70 -1.44
CA ASP A 226 -3.12 -21.76 -1.43
C ASP A 226 -4.21 -21.46 -0.39
N ARG A 227 -3.82 -20.90 0.77
CA ARG A 227 -4.78 -20.42 1.77
C ARG A 227 -5.59 -19.21 1.28
N VAL A 228 -5.00 -18.31 0.51
CA VAL A 228 -5.71 -17.16 -0.10
C VAL A 228 -6.79 -17.66 -1.05
N VAL A 229 -6.47 -18.65 -1.89
CA VAL A 229 -7.44 -19.25 -2.82
C VAL A 229 -8.56 -19.93 -2.02
N ALA A 230 -8.22 -20.65 -0.95
CA ALA A 230 -9.19 -21.36 -0.12
C ALA A 230 -10.00 -20.46 0.83
N SER A 231 -9.39 -19.39 1.38
CA SER A 231 -10.04 -18.54 2.41
C SER A 231 -11.16 -17.66 1.87
N PHE A 232 -11.23 -17.44 0.56
CA PHE A 232 -12.23 -16.62 -0.08
C PHE A 232 -13.31 -17.40 -0.83
N ASP A 233 -13.42 -18.73 -0.63
CA ASP A 233 -14.26 -19.59 -1.47
C ASP A 233 -15.71 -19.10 -1.56
N GLU A 234 -16.38 -18.82 -0.45
CA GLU A 234 -17.74 -18.25 -0.43
C GLU A 234 -17.77 -16.72 -0.68
N ARG A 235 -16.65 -16.00 -0.54
CA ARG A 235 -16.54 -14.53 -0.57
C ARG A 235 -15.60 -14.02 -1.64
N ARG A 236 -15.13 -14.93 -2.49
CA ARG A 236 -14.14 -14.64 -3.54
C ARG A 236 -14.52 -13.43 -4.38
N THR A 237 -15.75 -13.38 -4.84
CA THR A 237 -16.27 -12.26 -5.63
C THR A 237 -16.21 -10.93 -4.88
N ARG A 238 -16.61 -10.92 -3.59
CA ARG A 238 -16.59 -9.70 -2.76
C ARG A 238 -15.15 -9.24 -2.48
N ALA A 239 -14.23 -10.16 -2.25
CA ALA A 239 -12.82 -9.84 -2.04
C ALA A 239 -12.17 -9.29 -3.31
N ILE A 240 -12.46 -9.90 -4.48
CA ILE A 240 -12.00 -9.39 -5.79
C ILE A 240 -12.60 -8.02 -6.05
N LEU A 241 -13.89 -7.80 -5.81
CA LEU A 241 -14.53 -6.49 -5.96
C LEU A 241 -13.91 -5.44 -5.05
N ALA A 242 -13.62 -5.77 -3.79
CA ALA A 242 -12.96 -4.85 -2.87
C ALA A 242 -11.53 -4.51 -3.32
N ALA A 243 -10.74 -5.49 -3.75
CA ALA A 243 -9.39 -5.27 -4.24
C ALA A 243 -9.36 -4.50 -5.58
N THR A 244 -10.28 -4.80 -6.49
CA THR A 244 -10.46 -4.06 -7.75
C THR A 244 -10.95 -2.65 -7.47
N GLY A 245 -11.91 -2.47 -6.57
CA GLY A 245 -12.42 -1.17 -6.13
C GLY A 245 -11.30 -0.28 -5.60
N ASN A 246 -10.41 -0.82 -4.76
CA ASN A 246 -9.24 -0.08 -4.28
C ASN A 246 -8.41 0.48 -5.45
N ARG A 247 -8.09 -0.34 -6.44
CA ARG A 247 -7.26 0.08 -7.58
C ARG A 247 -8.01 1.03 -8.53
N MET A 248 -9.29 0.76 -8.77
CA MET A 248 -10.10 1.59 -9.65
C MET A 248 -10.37 2.98 -9.08
N PHE A 249 -10.68 3.07 -7.78
CA PHE A 249 -10.83 4.37 -7.12
C PHE A 249 -9.51 5.15 -7.06
N ASP A 250 -8.39 4.48 -6.83
CA ASP A 250 -7.07 5.13 -6.83
C ASP A 250 -6.68 5.61 -8.23
N PHE A 251 -6.92 4.80 -9.27
CA PHE A 251 -6.77 5.20 -10.67
C PHE A 251 -7.70 6.36 -11.04
N ALA A 252 -8.97 6.29 -10.64
CA ALA A 252 -9.93 7.36 -10.88
C ALA A 252 -9.51 8.68 -10.21
N ALA A 253 -8.85 8.62 -9.05
CA ALA A 253 -8.28 9.80 -8.39
C ALA A 253 -7.17 10.46 -9.23
N LEU A 254 -6.30 9.66 -9.89
CA LEU A 254 -5.32 10.18 -10.83
C LEU A 254 -6.00 10.82 -12.05
N VAL A 255 -6.98 10.13 -12.64
CA VAL A 255 -7.74 10.69 -13.79
C VAL A 255 -8.44 11.99 -13.42
N ALA A 256 -9.07 12.05 -12.23
CA ALA A 256 -9.71 13.26 -11.73
C ALA A 256 -8.72 14.41 -11.52
N ALA A 257 -7.51 14.11 -11.01
CA ALA A 257 -6.44 15.10 -10.86
C ALA A 257 -5.96 15.66 -12.22
N LEU A 258 -5.88 14.83 -13.24
CA LEU A 258 -5.55 15.25 -14.60
C LEU A 258 -6.71 16.04 -15.24
N ALA A 259 -7.96 15.57 -15.06
CA ALA A 259 -9.14 16.27 -15.58
C ALA A 259 -9.31 17.67 -14.96
N ALA A 260 -8.93 17.85 -13.69
CA ALA A 260 -8.90 19.14 -13.01
C ALA A 260 -7.99 20.18 -13.69
N LEU A 261 -7.02 19.70 -14.48
CA LEU A 261 -6.08 20.52 -15.26
C LEU A 261 -6.49 20.63 -16.74
N GLY A 262 -7.69 20.15 -17.10
CA GLY A 262 -8.17 20.15 -18.49
C GLY A 262 -7.43 19.14 -19.38
N VAL A 263 -6.79 18.12 -18.81
CA VAL A 263 -6.11 17.09 -19.60
C VAL A 263 -7.13 16.11 -20.20
N HIS A 264 -7.08 15.93 -21.51
CA HIS A 264 -7.93 15.02 -22.27
C HIS A 264 -7.13 13.82 -22.82
N ALA A 265 -6.31 13.19 -21.95
CA ALA A 265 -5.60 11.98 -22.33
C ALA A 265 -6.54 10.76 -22.36
N ARG A 266 -6.19 9.76 -23.17
CA ARG A 266 -6.96 8.50 -23.24
C ARG A 266 -6.83 7.74 -21.91
N ALA A 267 -7.96 7.33 -21.34
CA ALA A 267 -7.99 6.63 -20.05
C ALA A 267 -7.15 5.34 -20.08
N SER A 268 -7.06 4.63 -21.20
CA SER A 268 -6.23 3.43 -21.36
C SER A 268 -4.74 3.72 -21.26
N GLU A 269 -4.27 4.83 -21.81
CA GLU A 269 -2.87 5.27 -21.77
C GLU A 269 -2.49 5.73 -20.35
N VAL A 270 -3.38 6.50 -19.71
CA VAL A 270 -3.24 6.92 -18.31
C VAL A 270 -3.25 5.70 -17.38
N LEU A 271 -4.10 4.69 -17.64
CA LEU A 271 -4.14 3.45 -16.89
C LEU A 271 -2.80 2.70 -16.97
N MET A 272 -2.19 2.68 -18.15
CA MET A 272 -0.88 2.06 -18.33
C MET A 272 0.20 2.79 -17.52
N ALA A 273 0.25 4.13 -17.62
CA ALA A 273 1.16 4.96 -16.84
C ALA A 273 0.98 4.72 -15.32
N TYR A 274 -0.28 4.63 -14.86
CA TYR A 274 -0.63 4.31 -13.49
C TYR A 274 -0.11 2.92 -13.08
N CYS A 275 -0.39 1.88 -13.85
CA CYS A 275 0.02 0.51 -13.52
C CYS A 275 1.55 0.38 -13.39
N VAL A 276 2.29 0.97 -14.34
CA VAL A 276 3.76 0.98 -14.29
C VAL A 276 4.28 1.73 -13.08
N SER A 277 3.74 2.92 -12.80
CA SER A 277 4.16 3.72 -11.63
C SER A 277 3.88 3.01 -10.31
N GLN A 278 2.75 2.32 -10.20
CA GLN A 278 2.40 1.54 -9.01
C GLN A 278 3.25 0.28 -8.86
N ALA A 279 3.68 -0.33 -9.97
CA ALA A 279 4.65 -1.42 -9.94
C ALA A 279 6.04 -0.93 -9.50
N LEU A 280 6.46 0.24 -9.95
CA LEU A 280 7.69 0.88 -9.47
C LEU A 280 7.62 1.16 -7.95
N ALA A 281 6.45 1.51 -7.42
CA ALA A 281 6.24 1.73 -5.99
C ALA A 281 6.40 0.45 -5.14
N LEU A 282 6.35 -0.74 -5.73
CA LEU A 282 6.64 -2.01 -5.03
C LEU A 282 8.13 -2.18 -4.74
N ILE A 283 9.00 -1.50 -5.47
CA ILE A 283 10.46 -1.56 -5.29
C ILE A 283 10.84 -0.57 -4.18
N PRO A 284 11.32 -1.04 -3.01
CA PRO A 284 11.59 -0.18 -1.86
C PRO A 284 12.94 0.56 -1.99
N ILE A 285 13.10 1.38 -3.03
CA ILE A 285 14.33 2.18 -3.25
C ILE A 285 14.35 3.36 -2.28
N THR A 286 13.22 4.06 -2.17
CA THR A 286 13.07 5.22 -1.28
C THR A 286 11.89 5.00 -0.34
N PRO A 287 11.87 5.62 0.86
CA PRO A 287 10.72 5.55 1.76
C PRO A 287 9.45 6.01 1.04
N GLY A 288 8.44 5.12 0.93
CA GLY A 288 7.19 5.41 0.24
C GLY A 288 7.30 5.69 -1.27
N GLY A 289 8.45 5.39 -1.90
CA GLY A 289 8.69 5.66 -3.32
C GLY A 289 8.87 7.13 -3.67
N LEU A 290 9.16 7.99 -2.68
CA LEU A 290 9.30 9.44 -2.88
C LEU A 290 10.40 9.78 -3.88
N GLY A 291 10.10 10.71 -4.79
CA GLY A 291 10.95 11.14 -5.89
C GLY A 291 10.95 10.16 -7.07
N PHE A 292 11.01 8.86 -6.81
CA PHE A 292 11.10 7.83 -7.84
C PHE A 292 9.75 7.57 -8.53
N VAL A 293 8.68 7.44 -7.73
CA VAL A 293 7.33 7.23 -8.28
C VAL A 293 6.80 8.49 -8.93
N GLU A 294 7.06 9.67 -8.35
CA GLU A 294 6.66 10.95 -8.93
C GLU A 294 7.32 11.20 -10.29
N SER A 295 8.64 11.04 -10.36
CA SER A 295 9.36 11.20 -11.63
C SER A 295 8.95 10.15 -12.67
N GLY A 296 8.78 8.90 -12.22
CA GLY A 296 8.30 7.82 -13.07
C GLY A 296 6.91 8.08 -13.64
N LEU A 297 5.93 8.43 -12.77
CA LEU A 297 4.56 8.74 -13.21
C LEU A 297 4.53 9.96 -14.15
N THR A 298 5.24 11.04 -13.79
CA THR A 298 5.32 12.23 -14.62
C THR A 298 5.89 11.91 -16.00
N THR A 299 6.99 11.17 -16.06
CA THR A 299 7.61 10.76 -17.33
C THR A 299 6.65 9.91 -18.17
N LEU A 300 5.97 8.95 -17.55
CA LEU A 300 5.00 8.09 -18.23
C LEU A 300 3.80 8.90 -18.76
N LEU A 301 3.31 9.88 -18.00
CA LEU A 301 2.23 10.77 -18.45
C LEU A 301 2.67 11.63 -19.64
N VAL A 302 3.91 12.10 -19.65
CA VAL A 302 4.47 12.83 -20.82
C VAL A 302 4.57 11.92 -22.04
N LEU A 303 5.00 10.67 -21.86
CA LEU A 303 5.09 9.68 -22.94
C LEU A 303 3.73 9.35 -23.55
N VAL A 304 2.64 9.45 -22.79
CA VAL A 304 1.28 9.24 -23.29
C VAL A 304 0.60 10.55 -23.75
N GLY A 305 1.39 11.61 -23.96
CA GLY A 305 0.95 12.84 -24.62
C GLY A 305 0.41 13.94 -23.70
N VAL A 306 0.55 13.79 -22.37
CA VAL A 306 0.27 14.89 -21.43
C VAL A 306 1.43 15.89 -21.50
N THR A 307 1.13 17.18 -21.51
CA THR A 307 2.19 18.20 -21.51
C THR A 307 3.02 18.10 -20.22
N PRO A 308 4.34 18.38 -20.26
CA PRO A 308 5.21 18.23 -19.09
C PRO A 308 4.71 18.98 -17.86
N ASP A 309 4.22 20.20 -18.05
CA ASP A 309 3.67 21.02 -16.97
C ASP A 309 2.43 20.38 -16.32
N GLN A 310 1.47 19.93 -17.14
CA GLN A 310 0.26 19.25 -16.65
C GLN A 310 0.59 17.90 -16.00
N ALA A 311 1.55 17.16 -16.53
CA ALA A 311 1.99 15.89 -15.97
C ALA A 311 2.58 16.07 -14.57
N VAL A 312 3.44 17.09 -14.38
CA VAL A 312 4.01 17.43 -13.06
C VAL A 312 2.91 17.83 -12.08
N VAL A 313 2.06 18.81 -12.44
CA VAL A 313 1.03 19.33 -11.54
C VAL A 313 -0.02 18.25 -11.22
N GLY A 314 -0.44 17.47 -12.20
CA GLY A 314 -1.40 16.37 -12.03
C GLY A 314 -0.84 15.26 -11.12
N THR A 315 0.42 14.87 -11.32
CA THR A 315 1.11 13.92 -10.43
C THR A 315 1.18 14.45 -9.00
N LEU A 316 1.56 15.72 -8.83
CA LEU A 316 1.67 16.34 -7.50
C LEU A 316 0.31 16.45 -6.81
N LEU A 317 -0.75 16.85 -7.51
CA LEU A 317 -2.11 16.92 -6.98
C LEU A 317 -2.61 15.54 -6.52
N TYR A 318 -2.44 14.52 -7.37
CA TYR A 318 -2.78 13.15 -7.03
C TYR A 318 -1.99 12.67 -5.79
N ARG A 319 -0.66 12.87 -5.77
CA ARG A 319 0.20 12.42 -4.67
C ARG A 319 -0.04 13.20 -3.38
N LEU A 320 -0.39 14.47 -3.48
CA LEU A 320 -0.75 15.28 -2.31
C LEU A 320 -1.91 14.63 -1.54
N ILE A 321 -2.89 14.11 -2.24
CA ILE A 321 -4.07 13.50 -1.61
C ILE A 321 -3.84 11.99 -1.36
N ALA A 322 -3.38 11.23 -2.36
CA ALA A 322 -3.23 9.77 -2.21
C ALA A 322 -2.05 9.36 -1.33
N PHE A 323 -0.99 10.16 -1.28
CA PHE A 323 0.21 9.84 -0.50
C PHE A 323 0.29 10.63 0.81
N TRP A 324 0.15 11.96 0.77
CA TRP A 324 0.43 12.81 1.93
C TRP A 324 -0.73 12.86 2.94
N MET A 325 -1.99 12.92 2.47
CA MET A 325 -3.16 12.99 3.35
C MET A 325 -3.28 11.79 4.32
N PRO A 326 -3.01 10.52 3.92
CA PRO A 326 -3.09 9.39 4.83
C PRO A 326 -2.06 9.40 5.97
N ILE A 327 -0.95 10.16 5.84
CA ILE A 327 0.09 10.19 6.87
C ILE A 327 -0.43 10.82 8.17
N PRO A 328 -0.93 12.08 8.19
CA PRO A 328 -1.50 12.66 9.40
C PRO A 328 -2.74 11.90 9.89
N LEU A 329 -3.59 11.41 8.99
CA LEU A 329 -4.75 10.61 9.37
C LEU A 329 -4.35 9.31 10.07
N GLY A 330 -3.29 8.64 9.60
CA GLY A 330 -2.76 7.44 10.23
C GLY A 330 -2.09 7.72 11.57
N ALA A 331 -1.41 8.85 11.71
CA ALA A 331 -0.85 9.28 12.99
C ALA A 331 -1.96 9.55 14.02
N LEU A 332 -3.04 10.23 13.62
CA LEU A 332 -4.23 10.46 14.46
C LEU A 332 -4.94 9.15 14.80
N ALA A 333 -5.10 8.25 13.85
CA ALA A 333 -5.70 6.94 14.07
C ALA A 333 -4.88 6.11 15.09
N TRP A 334 -3.55 6.14 14.97
CA TRP A 334 -2.66 5.47 15.92
C TRP A 334 -2.71 6.10 17.32
N ALA A 335 -2.72 7.44 17.41
CA ALA A 335 -2.83 8.16 18.68
C ALA A 335 -4.17 7.84 19.38
N GLY A 336 -5.28 7.93 18.66
CA GLY A 336 -6.61 7.58 19.18
C GLY A 336 -6.70 6.11 19.62
N TRP A 337 -6.07 5.21 18.87
CA TRP A 337 -5.93 3.81 19.27
C TRP A 337 -5.20 3.66 20.61
N ARG A 338 -4.03 4.31 20.76
CA ARG A 338 -3.27 4.27 22.03
C ARG A 338 -4.07 4.78 23.20
N ILE A 339 -4.77 5.90 23.06
CA ILE A 339 -5.60 6.48 24.11
C ILE A 339 -6.70 5.48 24.51
N ASN A 340 -7.38 4.86 23.56
CA ASN A 340 -8.45 3.89 23.82
C ASN A 340 -7.93 2.64 24.53
N LEU A 341 -6.71 2.17 24.22
CA LEU A 341 -6.07 1.06 24.93
C LEU A 341 -5.74 1.42 26.39
N HIS A 342 -5.34 2.65 26.68
CA HIS A 342 -5.09 3.10 28.05
C HIS A 342 -6.37 3.18 28.86
N LEU A 343 -7.47 3.64 28.25
CA LEU A 343 -8.77 3.74 28.91
C LEU A 343 -9.42 2.37 29.18
N ARG A 344 -9.10 1.36 28.37
CA ARG A 344 -9.62 -0.02 28.53
C ARG A 344 -8.82 -0.89 29.48
N ARG A 345 -7.68 -0.43 30.02
CA ARG A 345 -6.95 -1.17 31.05
C ARG A 345 -7.77 -1.13 32.34
N PRO A 346 -8.23 -2.29 32.88
CA PRO A 346 -8.89 -2.31 34.19
C PRO A 346 -7.90 -1.73 35.22
N ALA A 347 -8.42 -0.89 36.11
CA ALA A 347 -7.66 -0.39 37.25
C ALA A 347 -7.00 -1.60 37.93
N ARG A 348 -5.69 -1.54 38.15
CA ARG A 348 -5.01 -2.57 38.97
C ARG A 348 -5.79 -2.71 40.27
N PRO A 349 -6.20 -3.93 40.66
CA PRO A 349 -6.76 -4.12 42.00
C PRO A 349 -5.73 -3.57 42.98
N THR A 350 -6.15 -2.61 43.79
CA THR A 350 -5.39 -2.16 44.98
C THR A 350 -5.06 -3.40 45.79
N ARG A 351 -3.77 -3.69 45.95
CA ARG A 351 -3.30 -4.70 46.87
C ARG A 351 -3.85 -4.27 48.23
N GLU A 352 -4.89 -4.94 48.69
CA GLU A 352 -5.28 -4.86 50.08
C GLU A 352 -4.05 -5.34 50.90
N VAL A 353 -3.43 -4.39 51.59
CA VAL A 353 -2.46 -4.68 52.65
C VAL A 353 -3.31 -5.28 53.74
N GLY A 354 -3.28 -6.60 53.87
CA GLY A 354 -3.89 -7.28 55.03
C GLY A 354 -3.27 -6.75 56.31
N PRO A 355 -4.07 -6.66 57.41
CA PRO A 355 -3.52 -6.26 58.70
C PRO A 355 -2.46 -7.28 59.10
N GLU A 356 -1.27 -6.78 59.42
CA GLU A 356 -0.23 -7.56 60.13
C GLU A 356 -0.77 -7.89 61.54
N ASP A 357 -1.01 -9.18 61.80
CA ASP A 357 -1.11 -9.75 63.15
C ASP A 357 0.24 -10.39 63.54
#